data_eff137c1bc1089a54804a05f7d893d3b
#
_entry.id   eff137c1bc1089a54804a05f7d893d3b
#
_cell.length_a   1.000
_cell.length_b   1.000
_cell.length_c   1.000
_cell.angle_alpha   90.00
_cell.angle_beta   90.00
_cell.angle_gamma   90.00
#
_symmetry.space_group_name_H-M   'P 1'
#
loop_
_entity.id
_entity.type
_entity.pdbx_description
1 polymer ?
#
loop_
_entity_poly.entity_id
_entity_poly.type
_entity_poly.pdbx_seq_one_letter_code
_entity_poly.pdbx_strand_id
1 'polypeptide(L)'
;KEQLKAEFVERFVVDEMIPIKIMEIRTKTELSLYPELMDIAFSIIEETFSLKQIVPGKTTTQDLEFFMMDKVTQLGLEYWFSPTIDKWHEGSLVERETGVIEKGDLLHCDFGIKYLNLCSDTQRLAYVAKDEDEDVPQWMKDGFKINDRFQDIVCECMADGKSGNDVLIDSLEKAKDENIEACLYSHPCNIYGHGPGPTIGLWNNQNRIPVKGDIKMSYD
;
A
#
# COMPACT_ATOMS: atom_id res chain seq x y z
N LYS A 1 6.16 -36.67 -8.28
CA LYS A 1 6.12 -37.77 -9.26
C LYS A 1 6.49 -39.13 -8.64
N GLU A 2 7.46 -39.20 -7.75
CA GLU A 2 7.94 -40.45 -7.12
C GLU A 2 6.88 -41.23 -6.34
N GLN A 3 5.83 -40.56 -5.87
CA GLN A 3 4.72 -41.18 -5.12
C GLN A 3 3.51 -41.57 -6.00
N LEU A 4 3.56 -41.30 -7.30
CA LEU A 4 2.50 -41.62 -8.23
C LEU A 4 2.75 -42.94 -8.90
N LYS A 5 1.67 -43.72 -9.13
CA LYS A 5 1.77 -44.92 -9.95
C LYS A 5 2.25 -44.58 -11.36
N ALA A 6 3.09 -45.42 -11.96
CA ALA A 6 3.70 -45.16 -13.27
C ALA A 6 2.66 -44.79 -14.36
N GLU A 7 1.48 -45.40 -14.32
CA GLU A 7 0.37 -45.12 -15.27
C GLU A 7 -0.19 -43.68 -15.22
N PHE A 8 0.07 -42.95 -14.11
CA PHE A 8 -0.40 -41.58 -13.95
C PHE A 8 0.69 -40.52 -14.22
N VAL A 9 1.96 -40.94 -14.21
CA VAL A 9 3.11 -39.99 -14.35
C VAL A 9 3.03 -39.22 -15.67
N GLU A 10 2.64 -39.88 -16.77
CA GLU A 10 2.52 -39.22 -18.08
C GLU A 10 1.34 -38.26 -18.19
N ARG A 11 0.34 -38.39 -17.31
CA ARG A 11 -0.82 -37.50 -17.24
C ARG A 11 -0.61 -36.33 -16.29
N PHE A 12 0.47 -36.33 -15.53
CA PHE A 12 0.73 -35.34 -14.50
C PHE A 12 1.43 -34.14 -15.09
N VAL A 13 0.71 -33.04 -15.16
CA VAL A 13 1.24 -31.73 -15.54
C VAL A 13 1.55 -30.94 -14.26
N VAL A 14 2.76 -30.40 -14.15
CA VAL A 14 3.12 -29.48 -13.09
C VAL A 14 2.80 -28.07 -13.58
N ASP A 15 1.88 -27.40 -12.89
CA ASP A 15 1.60 -25.98 -13.09
C ASP A 15 1.90 -25.26 -11.79
N GLU A 16 3.00 -24.52 -11.76
CA GLU A 16 3.48 -23.78 -10.58
C GLU A 16 2.60 -22.53 -10.30
N MET A 17 1.78 -22.11 -11.29
CA MET A 17 0.90 -20.96 -11.16
C MET A 17 -0.43 -21.27 -10.47
N ILE A 18 -0.82 -22.54 -10.32
CA ILE A 18 -2.11 -22.90 -9.69
C ILE A 18 -2.29 -22.28 -8.29
N PRO A 19 -1.31 -22.37 -7.36
CA PRO A 19 -1.45 -21.76 -6.05
C PRO A 19 -1.64 -20.23 -6.13
N ILE A 20 -0.90 -19.58 -7.01
CA ILE A 20 -0.97 -18.12 -7.23
C ILE A 20 -2.34 -17.74 -7.75
N LYS A 21 -2.81 -18.40 -8.82
CA LYS A 21 -4.13 -18.16 -9.41
C LYS A 21 -5.28 -18.34 -8.41
N ILE A 22 -5.16 -19.27 -7.47
CA ILE A 22 -6.16 -19.45 -6.42
C ILE A 22 -6.11 -18.31 -5.40
N MET A 23 -4.90 -17.87 -5.02
CA MET A 23 -4.73 -16.83 -3.99
C MET A 23 -5.01 -15.41 -4.50
N GLU A 24 -4.86 -15.15 -5.79
CA GLU A 24 -5.10 -13.83 -6.38
C GLU A 24 -6.58 -13.54 -6.63
N ILE A 25 -7.40 -14.60 -6.80
CA ILE A 25 -8.83 -14.45 -7.10
C ILE A 25 -9.60 -14.08 -5.84
N ARG A 26 -10.48 -13.09 -5.96
CA ARG A 26 -11.48 -12.73 -4.95
C ARG A 26 -12.87 -13.08 -5.43
N THR A 27 -13.63 -13.69 -4.56
CA THR A 27 -15.06 -13.95 -4.81
C THR A 27 -15.87 -12.66 -4.74
N LYS A 28 -17.06 -12.64 -5.33
CA LYS A 28 -17.97 -11.49 -5.23
C LYS A 28 -18.31 -11.14 -3.79
N THR A 29 -18.42 -12.15 -2.91
CA THR A 29 -18.68 -11.95 -1.49
C THR A 29 -17.49 -11.26 -0.80
N GLU A 30 -16.26 -11.71 -1.04
CA GLU A 30 -15.07 -11.06 -0.53
C GLU A 30 -14.97 -9.60 -1.01
N LEU A 31 -15.18 -9.36 -2.31
CA LEU A 31 -15.17 -8.01 -2.86
C LEU A 31 -16.22 -7.10 -2.23
N SER A 32 -17.39 -7.65 -1.85
CA SER A 32 -18.44 -6.85 -1.19
C SER A 32 -18.11 -6.45 0.24
N LEU A 33 -17.14 -7.11 0.88
CA LEU A 33 -16.69 -6.79 2.25
C LEU A 33 -15.55 -5.76 2.30
N TYR A 34 -14.83 -5.55 1.19
CA TYR A 34 -13.70 -4.61 1.17
C TYR A 34 -14.07 -3.17 1.55
N PRO A 35 -15.22 -2.59 1.12
CA PRO A 35 -15.60 -1.24 1.55
C PRO A 35 -15.67 -1.11 3.07
N GLU A 36 -16.31 -2.06 3.77
CA GLU A 36 -16.40 -2.04 5.23
C GLU A 36 -15.03 -2.19 5.90
N LEU A 37 -14.18 -3.09 5.39
CA LEU A 37 -12.81 -3.26 5.86
C LEU A 37 -11.99 -1.97 5.71
N MET A 38 -12.14 -1.28 4.58
CA MET A 38 -11.45 -0.02 4.32
C MET A 38 -11.98 1.12 5.19
N ASP A 39 -13.30 1.21 5.40
CA ASP A 39 -13.92 2.20 6.27
C ASP A 39 -13.42 2.04 7.72
N ILE A 40 -13.28 0.81 8.20
CA ILE A 40 -12.70 0.54 9.53
C ILE A 40 -11.23 1.00 9.58
N ALA A 41 -10.41 0.63 8.58
CA ALA A 41 -9.02 1.04 8.54
C ALA A 41 -8.87 2.57 8.52
N PHE A 42 -9.64 3.25 7.68
CA PHE A 42 -9.62 4.70 7.60
C PHE A 42 -10.11 5.38 8.89
N SER A 43 -11.13 4.86 9.55
CA SER A 43 -11.61 5.42 10.82
C SER A 43 -10.55 5.36 11.92
N ILE A 44 -9.74 4.29 11.96
CA ILE A 44 -8.62 4.16 12.88
C ILE A 44 -7.54 5.20 12.56
N ILE A 45 -7.19 5.37 11.29
CA ILE A 45 -6.20 6.36 10.85
C ILE A 45 -6.66 7.79 11.18
N GLU A 46 -7.91 8.12 10.87
CA GLU A 46 -8.49 9.44 11.18
C GLU A 46 -8.49 9.74 12.68
N GLU A 47 -8.87 8.78 13.52
CA GLU A 47 -8.79 8.95 14.97
C GLU A 47 -7.34 9.09 15.42
N THR A 48 -6.40 8.33 14.87
CA THR A 48 -4.97 8.39 15.18
C THR A 48 -4.39 9.77 14.87
N PHE A 49 -4.73 10.34 13.72
CA PHE A 49 -4.26 11.65 13.30
C PHE A 49 -5.13 12.83 13.79
N SER A 50 -5.95 12.59 14.81
CA SER A 50 -6.78 13.64 15.37
C SER A 50 -6.06 14.45 16.45
N LEU A 51 -6.57 15.66 16.72
CA LEU A 51 -6.11 16.52 17.83
C LEU A 51 -6.35 15.89 19.22
N LYS A 52 -7.07 14.78 19.33
CA LYS A 52 -7.22 14.03 20.57
C LYS A 52 -6.00 13.19 20.89
N GLN A 53 -5.33 12.70 19.85
CA GLN A 53 -4.18 11.81 19.98
C GLN A 53 -2.86 12.58 19.87
N ILE A 54 -2.80 13.58 18.98
CA ILE A 54 -1.58 14.34 18.72
C ILE A 54 -1.56 15.61 19.57
N VAL A 55 -0.62 15.65 20.52
CA VAL A 55 -0.23 16.85 21.27
C VAL A 55 1.21 17.19 20.85
N PRO A 56 1.42 18.17 19.95
CA PRO A 56 2.76 18.54 19.50
C PRO A 56 3.71 18.85 20.67
N GLY A 57 4.94 18.39 20.57
CA GLY A 57 5.95 18.49 21.64
C GLY A 57 5.82 17.43 22.75
N LYS A 58 4.86 16.49 22.64
CA LYS A 58 4.66 15.44 23.64
C LYS A 58 4.42 14.06 23.03
N THR A 59 3.43 13.96 22.12
CA THR A 59 3.08 12.68 21.49
C THR A 59 4.22 12.24 20.59
N THR A 60 4.59 10.98 20.66
CA THR A 60 5.58 10.37 19.76
C THR A 60 4.91 9.58 18.65
N THR A 61 5.62 9.30 17.58
CA THR A 61 5.17 8.39 16.52
C THR A 61 4.83 7.01 17.10
N GLN A 62 5.62 6.53 18.06
CA GLN A 62 5.38 5.25 18.72
C GLN A 62 4.09 5.22 19.56
N ASP A 63 3.74 6.34 20.23
CA ASP A 63 2.47 6.43 20.95
C ASP A 63 1.27 6.23 20.02
N LEU A 64 1.36 6.77 18.80
CA LEU A 64 0.33 6.60 17.79
C LEU A 64 0.29 5.17 17.22
N GLU A 65 1.44 4.52 17.03
CA GLU A 65 1.51 3.11 16.64
C GLU A 65 0.82 2.21 17.68
N PHE A 66 1.11 2.42 18.96
CA PHE A 66 0.44 1.67 20.05
C PHE A 66 -1.05 1.95 20.09
N PHE A 67 -1.47 3.21 19.87
CA PHE A 67 -2.88 3.55 19.78
C PHE A 67 -3.60 2.77 18.67
N MET A 68 -2.98 2.67 17.47
CA MET A 68 -3.55 1.89 16.37
C MET A 68 -3.67 0.41 16.70
N MET A 69 -2.64 -0.19 17.32
CA MET A 69 -2.67 -1.59 17.77
C MET A 69 -3.77 -1.85 18.78
N ASP A 70 -3.93 -0.95 19.76
CA ASP A 70 -4.97 -1.04 20.78
C ASP A 70 -6.37 -0.95 20.17
N LYS A 71 -6.58 -0.05 19.19
CA LYS A 71 -7.85 0.06 18.47
C LYS A 71 -8.21 -1.21 17.71
N VAL A 72 -7.28 -1.78 16.98
CA VAL A 72 -7.48 -3.05 16.28
C VAL A 72 -7.87 -4.16 17.25
N THR A 73 -7.17 -4.24 18.39
CA THR A 73 -7.45 -5.22 19.43
C THR A 73 -8.83 -5.02 20.06
N GLN A 74 -9.22 -3.78 20.36
CA GLN A 74 -10.53 -3.43 20.94
C GLN A 74 -11.69 -3.81 20.01
N LEU A 75 -11.47 -3.73 18.70
CA LEU A 75 -12.45 -4.13 17.68
C LEU A 75 -12.49 -5.65 17.45
N GLY A 76 -11.60 -6.42 18.10
CA GLY A 76 -11.49 -7.86 17.90
C GLY A 76 -10.94 -8.24 16.51
N LEU A 77 -10.19 -7.33 15.90
CA LEU A 77 -9.54 -7.53 14.61
C LEU A 77 -8.07 -7.92 14.80
N GLU A 78 -7.44 -8.28 13.70
CA GLU A 78 -6.00 -8.53 13.63
C GLU A 78 -5.34 -7.51 12.71
N TYR A 79 -4.10 -7.12 13.00
CA TYR A 79 -3.23 -6.49 12.02
C TYR A 79 -2.25 -7.54 11.48
N TRP A 80 -1.91 -7.48 10.21
CA TRP A 80 -1.03 -8.47 9.58
C TRP A 80 0.44 -8.02 9.50
N PHE A 81 0.68 -6.73 9.82
CA PHE A 81 1.99 -6.16 10.13
C PHE A 81 1.81 -5.07 11.20
N SER A 82 2.86 -4.77 11.93
CA SER A 82 2.82 -3.70 12.91
C SER A 82 2.65 -2.36 12.22
N PRO A 83 1.67 -1.53 12.63
CA PRO A 83 1.56 -0.17 12.11
C PRO A 83 2.89 0.56 12.23
N THR A 84 3.23 1.38 11.25
CA THR A 84 4.38 2.27 11.33
C THR A 84 3.95 3.71 11.12
N ILE A 85 4.51 4.60 11.94
CA ILE A 85 4.34 6.04 11.80
C ILE A 85 5.72 6.68 11.79
N ASP A 86 6.00 7.36 10.71
CA ASP A 86 7.19 8.18 10.53
C ASP A 86 6.82 9.61 10.14
N LYS A 87 7.81 10.50 10.14
CA LYS A 87 7.59 11.92 9.91
C LYS A 87 8.73 12.55 9.12
N TRP A 88 8.43 13.64 8.47
CA TRP A 88 9.40 14.59 7.94
C TRP A 88 9.23 15.92 8.66
N HIS A 89 10.31 16.48 9.14
CA HIS A 89 10.31 17.78 9.82
C HIS A 89 10.69 18.91 8.85
N GLU A 90 9.94 19.99 8.88
CA GLU A 90 10.19 21.28 8.20
C GLU A 90 10.87 21.23 6.83
N GLY A 91 10.15 20.79 5.81
CA GLY A 91 10.62 20.94 4.43
C GLY A 91 11.73 19.98 3.98
N SER A 92 12.28 19.17 4.87
CA SER A 92 13.16 18.07 4.53
C SER A 92 12.34 16.82 4.22
N LEU A 93 12.10 16.56 2.95
CA LEU A 93 11.46 15.28 2.50
C LEU A 93 12.52 14.20 2.20
N VAL A 94 13.74 14.34 2.73
CA VAL A 94 14.85 13.46 2.36
C VAL A 94 14.93 12.24 3.27
N GLU A 95 14.78 12.42 4.57
CA GLU A 95 14.87 11.33 5.54
C GLU A 95 13.60 11.26 6.39
N ARG A 96 13.10 10.06 6.60
CA ARG A 96 12.03 9.79 7.53
C ARG A 96 12.60 9.63 8.93
N GLU A 97 11.94 10.24 9.89
CA GLU A 97 12.32 10.20 11.29
C GLU A 97 11.21 9.62 12.14
N THR A 98 11.55 9.15 13.32
CA THR A 98 10.62 8.75 14.38
C THR A 98 10.87 9.60 15.63
N GLY A 99 9.91 9.64 16.55
CA GLY A 99 10.07 10.34 17.82
C GLY A 99 8.96 11.35 18.10
N VAL A 100 9.28 12.41 18.84
CA VAL A 100 8.31 13.43 19.22
C VAL A 100 7.80 14.19 17.99
N ILE A 101 6.48 14.29 17.91
CA ILE A 101 5.79 14.99 16.83
C ILE A 101 5.75 16.49 17.16
N GLU A 102 6.18 17.29 16.21
CA GLU A 102 6.24 18.74 16.34
C GLU A 102 5.31 19.43 15.33
N LYS A 103 5.01 20.71 15.57
CA LYS A 103 4.32 21.53 14.60
C LYS A 103 5.17 21.69 13.34
N GLY A 104 4.56 21.56 12.18
CA GLY A 104 5.26 21.60 10.88
C GLY A 104 5.67 20.20 10.38
N ASP A 105 5.49 19.15 11.16
CA ASP A 105 5.76 17.77 10.72
C ASP A 105 4.71 17.31 9.70
N LEU A 106 5.19 16.62 8.66
CA LEU A 106 4.36 15.80 7.78
C LEU A 106 4.48 14.36 8.25
N LEU A 107 3.39 13.81 8.75
CA LEU A 107 3.30 12.43 9.22
C LEU A 107 2.92 11.50 8.07
N HIS A 108 3.44 10.30 8.11
CA HIS A 108 3.07 9.19 7.23
C HIS A 108 2.76 7.97 8.08
N CYS A 109 1.67 7.29 7.80
CA CYS A 109 1.41 5.97 8.36
C CYS A 109 1.35 4.92 7.28
N ASP A 110 1.78 3.71 7.66
CA ASP A 110 1.56 2.48 6.91
C ASP A 110 0.80 1.51 7.81
N PHE A 111 -0.40 1.10 7.35
CA PHE A 111 -1.35 0.40 8.20
C PHE A 111 -2.20 -0.60 7.43
N GLY A 112 -2.29 -1.82 7.96
CA GLY A 112 -3.11 -2.88 7.41
C GLY A 112 -3.76 -3.74 8.48
N ILE A 113 -5.08 -3.93 8.34
CA ILE A 113 -5.86 -4.83 9.20
C ILE A 113 -6.28 -6.08 8.44
N LYS A 114 -6.60 -7.12 9.19
CA LYS A 114 -7.09 -8.38 8.65
C LYS A 114 -8.46 -8.71 9.23
N TYR A 115 -9.40 -9.00 8.36
CA TYR A 115 -10.75 -9.43 8.72
C TYR A 115 -11.25 -10.47 7.71
N LEU A 116 -11.76 -11.61 8.19
CA LEU A 116 -12.27 -12.73 7.37
C LEU A 116 -11.28 -13.17 6.26
N ASN A 117 -9.98 -13.20 6.57
CA ASN A 117 -8.89 -13.46 5.62
C ASN A 117 -8.73 -12.41 4.51
N LEU A 118 -9.36 -11.26 4.62
CA LEU A 118 -9.08 -10.10 3.78
C LEU A 118 -8.09 -9.19 4.49
N CYS A 119 -7.08 -8.73 3.78
CA CYS A 119 -6.10 -7.77 4.28
C CYS A 119 -6.30 -6.43 3.59
N SER A 120 -6.32 -5.35 4.38
CA SER A 120 -6.11 -4.00 3.86
C SER A 120 -4.64 -3.64 3.94
N ASP A 121 -4.22 -2.72 3.10
CA ASP A 121 -2.88 -2.16 3.09
C ASP A 121 -2.99 -0.72 2.60
N THR A 122 -2.76 0.23 3.50
CA THR A 122 -3.02 1.64 3.23
C THR A 122 -1.97 2.54 3.83
N GLN A 123 -1.59 3.55 3.07
CA GLN A 123 -0.73 4.62 3.53
C GLN A 123 -1.49 5.95 3.50
N ARG A 124 -1.29 6.78 4.51
CA ARG A 124 -1.91 8.10 4.64
C ARG A 124 -0.94 9.11 5.19
N LEU A 125 -1.17 10.36 4.81
CA LEU A 125 -0.38 11.51 5.24
C LEU A 125 -1.24 12.43 6.12
N ALA A 126 -0.61 13.06 7.10
CA ALA A 126 -1.22 14.14 7.88
C ALA A 126 -0.18 15.24 8.17
N TYR A 127 -0.60 16.49 8.04
CA TYR A 127 0.24 17.63 8.36
C TYR A 127 -0.11 18.19 9.73
N VAL A 128 0.89 18.36 10.59
CA VAL A 128 0.74 18.99 11.90
C VAL A 128 0.91 20.50 11.74
N ALA A 129 -0.20 21.21 11.61
CA ALA A 129 -0.20 22.64 11.31
C ALA A 129 0.57 23.46 12.33
N LYS A 130 1.31 24.49 11.85
CA LYS A 130 1.90 25.53 12.68
C LYS A 130 0.84 26.52 13.11
N ASP A 131 1.16 27.37 14.10
CA ASP A 131 0.18 28.36 14.61
C ASP A 131 -0.20 29.42 13.54
N GLU A 132 0.72 29.72 12.65
CA GLU A 132 0.51 30.66 11.54
C GLU A 132 -0.19 30.05 10.32
N ASP A 133 -0.37 28.72 10.26
CA ASP A 133 -0.96 28.04 9.14
C ASP A 133 -2.48 28.08 9.24
N GLU A 134 -3.15 28.69 8.26
CA GLU A 134 -4.61 28.61 8.12
C GLU A 134 -5.06 27.27 7.52
N ASP A 135 -4.17 26.59 6.77
CA ASP A 135 -4.42 25.32 6.09
C ASP A 135 -3.10 24.64 5.73
N VAL A 136 -3.16 23.42 5.18
CA VAL A 136 -2.00 22.71 4.65
C VAL A 136 -1.26 23.55 3.61
N PRO A 137 0.09 23.66 3.67
CA PRO A 137 0.88 24.41 2.70
C PRO A 137 0.56 24.04 1.24
N GLN A 138 0.49 25.06 0.37
CA GLN A 138 0.04 24.87 -1.01
C GLN A 138 0.90 23.87 -1.79
N TRP A 139 2.20 23.87 -1.59
CA TRP A 139 3.12 22.92 -2.24
C TRP A 139 2.83 21.44 -1.88
N MET A 140 2.39 21.17 -0.63
CA MET A 140 1.98 19.83 -0.21
C MET A 140 0.69 19.42 -0.92
N LYS A 141 -0.28 20.34 -1.02
CA LYS A 141 -1.53 20.08 -1.76
C LYS A 141 -1.27 19.81 -3.25
N ASP A 142 -0.36 20.57 -3.84
CA ASP A 142 0.00 20.39 -5.25
C ASP A 142 0.72 19.05 -5.48
N GLY A 143 1.66 18.68 -4.61
CA GLY A 143 2.31 17.37 -4.64
C GLY A 143 1.32 16.23 -4.46
N PHE A 144 0.37 16.36 -3.53
CA PHE A 144 -0.67 15.36 -3.31
C PHE A 144 -1.56 15.18 -4.55
N LYS A 145 -1.98 16.28 -5.21
CA LYS A 145 -2.77 16.19 -6.44
C LYS A 145 -2.04 15.48 -7.58
N ILE A 146 -0.72 15.70 -7.70
CA ILE A 146 0.08 15.01 -8.72
C ILE A 146 0.14 13.51 -8.42
N ASN A 147 0.36 13.14 -7.15
CA ASN A 147 0.39 11.75 -6.73
C ASN A 147 -0.98 11.07 -6.92
N ASP A 148 -2.06 11.75 -6.54
CA ASP A 148 -3.43 11.26 -6.71
C ASP A 148 -3.75 11.03 -8.20
N ARG A 149 -3.37 12.00 -9.07
CA ARG A 149 -3.51 11.83 -10.52
C ARG A 149 -2.72 10.63 -11.04
N PHE A 150 -1.52 10.38 -10.50
CA PHE A 150 -0.74 9.20 -10.92
C PHE A 150 -1.40 7.89 -10.49
N GLN A 151 -2.00 7.83 -9.30
CA GLN A 151 -2.79 6.67 -8.87
C GLN A 151 -3.98 6.43 -9.80
N ASP A 152 -4.70 7.48 -10.20
CA ASP A 152 -5.77 7.38 -11.19
C ASP A 152 -5.26 6.82 -12.52
N ILE A 153 -4.12 7.30 -13.00
CA ILE A 153 -3.49 6.80 -14.22
C ILE A 153 -3.24 5.29 -14.14
N VAL A 154 -2.70 4.82 -13.02
CA VAL A 154 -2.44 3.39 -12.82
C VAL A 154 -3.76 2.61 -12.85
N CYS A 155 -4.79 3.07 -12.16
CA CYS A 155 -6.12 2.44 -12.16
C CYS A 155 -6.74 2.43 -13.57
N GLU A 156 -6.63 3.52 -14.34
CA GLU A 156 -7.12 3.61 -15.72
C GLU A 156 -6.39 2.65 -16.67
N CYS A 157 -5.12 2.34 -16.38
CA CYS A 157 -4.33 1.41 -17.19
C CYS A 157 -4.58 -0.07 -16.85
N MET A 158 -5.17 -0.36 -15.68
CA MET A 158 -5.57 -1.72 -15.33
C MET A 158 -6.75 -2.16 -16.19
N ALA A 159 -6.59 -3.27 -16.90
CA ALA A 159 -7.65 -3.84 -17.72
C ALA A 159 -7.53 -5.36 -17.75
N ASP A 160 -8.67 -6.03 -17.92
CA ASP A 160 -8.72 -7.48 -18.10
C ASP A 160 -7.87 -7.92 -19.30
N GLY A 161 -7.02 -8.92 -19.08
CA GLY A 161 -6.10 -9.46 -20.10
C GLY A 161 -4.75 -8.74 -20.22
N LYS A 162 -4.49 -7.67 -19.47
CA LYS A 162 -3.16 -7.06 -19.39
C LYS A 162 -2.29 -7.75 -18.35
N SER A 163 -1.00 -7.87 -18.65
CA SER A 163 0.00 -8.26 -17.66
C SER A 163 0.36 -7.08 -16.74
N GLY A 164 0.99 -7.38 -15.61
CA GLY A 164 1.51 -6.33 -14.72
C GLY A 164 2.55 -5.44 -15.40
N ASN A 165 3.35 -6.01 -16.33
CA ASN A 165 4.29 -5.22 -17.13
C ASN A 165 3.59 -4.29 -18.11
N ASP A 166 2.49 -4.72 -18.75
CA ASP A 166 1.71 -3.85 -19.64
C ASP A 166 1.12 -2.66 -18.85
N VAL A 167 0.59 -2.91 -17.66
CA VAL A 167 0.07 -1.84 -16.79
C VAL A 167 1.18 -0.85 -16.41
N LEU A 168 2.39 -1.33 -16.09
CA LEU A 168 3.53 -0.47 -15.77
C LEU A 168 3.92 0.40 -16.97
N ILE A 169 4.05 -0.20 -18.16
CA ILE A 169 4.39 0.51 -19.38
C ILE A 169 3.41 1.64 -19.64
N ASP A 170 2.13 1.27 -19.74
CA ASP A 170 1.07 2.22 -20.08
C ASP A 170 0.96 3.35 -19.04
N SER A 171 1.14 3.02 -17.75
CA SER A 171 1.11 4.01 -16.67
C SER A 171 2.27 5.01 -16.74
N LEU A 172 3.49 4.54 -16.99
CA LEU A 172 4.66 5.41 -17.12
C LEU A 172 4.60 6.27 -18.39
N GLU A 173 4.13 5.72 -19.51
CA GLU A 173 3.95 6.48 -20.74
C GLU A 173 2.90 7.58 -20.57
N LYS A 174 1.74 7.25 -19.99
CA LYS A 174 0.68 8.23 -19.76
C LYS A 174 1.08 9.31 -18.75
N ALA A 175 1.78 8.94 -17.67
CA ALA A 175 2.33 9.89 -16.71
C ALA A 175 3.31 10.88 -17.39
N LYS A 176 4.17 10.37 -18.28
CA LYS A 176 5.09 11.20 -19.06
C LYS A 176 4.36 12.17 -19.98
N ASP A 177 3.28 11.74 -20.64
CA ASP A 177 2.48 12.60 -21.50
C ASP A 177 1.79 13.73 -20.72
N GLU A 178 1.48 13.48 -19.43
CA GLU A 178 0.96 14.49 -18.50
C GLU A 178 2.07 15.27 -17.74
N ASN A 179 3.35 15.10 -18.11
CA ASN A 179 4.52 15.71 -17.45
C ASN A 179 4.64 15.35 -15.96
N ILE A 180 4.23 14.15 -15.58
CA ILE A 180 4.41 13.61 -14.24
C ILE A 180 5.69 12.75 -14.23
N GLU A 181 6.63 13.10 -13.36
CA GLU A 181 7.81 12.27 -13.07
C GLU A 181 7.39 11.16 -12.11
N ALA A 182 6.98 10.02 -12.68
CA ALA A 182 6.36 8.96 -11.94
C ALA A 182 7.36 7.91 -11.43
N CYS A 183 7.09 7.43 -10.22
CA CYS A 183 7.72 6.23 -9.66
C CYS A 183 6.63 5.36 -9.06
N LEU A 184 6.53 4.10 -9.51
CA LEU A 184 5.52 3.16 -9.06
C LEU A 184 6.16 2.10 -8.16
N TYR A 185 5.50 1.82 -7.04
CA TYR A 185 5.77 0.68 -6.19
C TYR A 185 4.49 -0.15 -6.04
N SER A 186 4.60 -1.45 -6.19
CA SER A 186 3.47 -2.35 -5.96
C SER A 186 3.93 -3.70 -5.41
N HIS A 187 3.03 -4.35 -4.73
CA HIS A 187 3.18 -5.73 -4.28
C HIS A 187 1.80 -6.39 -4.19
N PRO A 188 1.72 -7.72 -4.23
CA PRO A 188 0.46 -8.41 -4.01
C PRO A 188 0.00 -8.23 -2.56
N CYS A 189 -1.31 -8.10 -2.36
CA CYS A 189 -1.93 -8.19 -1.05
C CYS A 189 -3.00 -9.29 -1.09
N ASN A 190 -2.81 -10.34 -0.31
CA ASN A 190 -3.71 -11.51 -0.26
C ASN A 190 -4.08 -11.88 1.18
N ILE A 191 -4.61 -13.09 1.40
CA ILE A 191 -5.03 -13.59 2.71
C ILE A 191 -3.91 -13.66 3.76
N TYR A 192 -2.67 -13.56 3.34
CA TYR A 192 -1.47 -13.55 4.20
C TYR A 192 -0.82 -12.16 4.31
N GLY A 193 -1.45 -11.12 3.77
CA GLY A 193 -0.81 -9.82 3.57
C GLY A 193 0.12 -9.85 2.36
N HIS A 194 1.40 -9.48 2.51
CA HIS A 194 2.40 -9.68 1.46
C HIS A 194 2.57 -11.17 1.16
N GLY A 195 2.23 -11.57 -0.02
CA GLY A 195 2.29 -12.97 -0.41
C GLY A 195 2.49 -13.14 -1.91
N PRO A 196 2.55 -14.37 -2.41
CA PRO A 196 2.65 -14.61 -3.83
C PRO A 196 1.39 -14.08 -4.54
N GLY A 197 1.61 -13.44 -5.68
CA GLY A 197 0.56 -12.87 -6.51
C GLY A 197 1.14 -11.98 -7.61
N PRO A 198 0.31 -11.47 -8.52
CA PRO A 198 0.76 -10.57 -9.57
C PRO A 198 1.21 -9.23 -8.99
N THR A 199 2.19 -8.61 -9.66
CA THR A 199 2.67 -7.27 -9.36
C THR A 199 2.60 -6.41 -10.62
N ILE A 200 2.56 -5.10 -10.44
CA ILE A 200 2.74 -4.14 -11.55
C ILE A 200 4.25 -3.95 -11.73
N GLY A 201 4.83 -4.65 -12.70
CA GLY A 201 6.28 -4.73 -12.86
C GLY A 201 6.98 -5.52 -11.76
N LEU A 202 8.04 -4.97 -11.20
CA LEU A 202 8.80 -5.57 -10.09
C LEU A 202 8.21 -5.17 -8.73
N TRP A 203 8.41 -6.01 -7.74
CA TRP A 203 8.19 -5.63 -6.34
C TRP A 203 9.32 -4.71 -5.86
N ASN A 204 9.33 -3.51 -6.36
CA ASN A 204 10.33 -2.48 -6.10
C ASN A 204 9.81 -1.11 -6.53
N ASN A 205 10.45 -0.04 -6.09
CA ASN A 205 10.27 1.29 -6.65
C ASN A 205 10.82 1.34 -8.08
N GLN A 206 10.02 1.74 -9.05
CA GLN A 206 10.41 1.72 -10.45
C GLN A 206 9.81 2.88 -11.24
N ASN A 207 10.66 3.50 -12.03
CA ASN A 207 10.33 4.57 -12.98
C ASN A 207 10.67 4.17 -14.43
N ARG A 208 10.99 2.91 -14.64
CA ARG A 208 11.34 2.31 -15.93
C ARG A 208 10.90 0.86 -16.00
N ILE A 209 10.79 0.37 -17.19
CA ILE A 209 10.48 -1.04 -17.45
C ILE A 209 11.68 -1.92 -17.03
N PRO A 210 11.44 -3.05 -16.36
CA PRO A 210 12.47 -4.00 -16.01
C PRO A 210 13.25 -4.48 -17.25
N VAL A 211 14.57 -4.58 -17.11
CA VAL A 211 15.46 -5.10 -18.15
C VAL A 211 16.08 -6.43 -17.74
N LYS A 212 16.75 -7.09 -18.69
CA LYS A 212 17.45 -8.34 -18.39
C LYS A 212 18.47 -8.12 -17.27
N GLY A 213 18.39 -8.92 -16.23
CA GLY A 213 19.25 -8.85 -15.04
C GLY A 213 18.56 -8.18 -13.83
N ASP A 214 17.45 -7.49 -14.02
CA ASP A 214 16.64 -7.05 -12.90
C ASP A 214 16.01 -8.26 -12.18
N ILE A 215 15.83 -8.15 -10.87
CA ILE A 215 15.13 -9.18 -10.10
C ILE A 215 13.65 -9.14 -10.52
N LYS A 216 13.16 -10.25 -11.05
CA LYS A 216 11.75 -10.37 -11.43
C LYS A 216 10.97 -11.00 -10.30
N MET A 217 9.98 -10.29 -9.81
CA MET A 217 8.98 -10.78 -8.87
C MET A 217 7.55 -10.66 -9.42
N SER A 218 7.41 -10.20 -10.66
CA SER A 218 6.12 -10.12 -11.36
C SER A 218 5.76 -11.47 -11.96
N TYR A 219 4.47 -11.73 -12.02
CA TYR A 219 3.86 -12.91 -12.64
C TYR A 219 3.06 -12.44 -13.84
N ASP A 220 3.73 -12.27 -14.95
CA ASP A 220 3.11 -11.91 -16.24
C ASP A 220 2.51 -13.13 -16.94
#